data_ed2f76a723d1c0ceec38de1ef0a8fb32
#
_entry.id   ed2f76a723d1c0ceec38de1ef0a8fb32
#
_cell.length_a   1.000
_cell.length_b   1.000
_cell.length_c   1.000
_cell.angle_alpha   90.00
_cell.angle_beta   90.00
_cell.angle_gamma   90.00
#
_symmetry.space_group_name_H-M   'P 1'
#
loop_
_entity.id
_entity.type
_entity.pdbx_description
1 polymer ?
#
loop_
_entity_poly.entity_id
_entity_poly.type
_entity_poly.pdbx_seq_one_letter_code
_entity_poly.pdbx_strand_id
1 'polypeptide(L)'
;EEVASPDMPKFVYENKEKLSCDMIFSADGGQFSETEPNLVVGLKGILGLEIKVTGPKSDKHSGMHGNAIENPIMALSKIISSMKDEDGRVSISGYYDDVIELSNSDREEISKVPFDESKYIRDMGVKEVSGEKSYTTMERMGARPSLDLNGIWGGFQGEGTKTVLPSQATAKITCRLVSNQKPKKIFELIKAHVLGNLPKGVTAEVISLQDEGEPFQVPDEHLSTEMARDVLKEVYNKDPYIIRIG
;
A
#
# COMPACT_ATOMS: atom_id res chain seq x y z
N GLU A 1 -13.39 -13.96 9.70
CA GLU A 1 -12.06 -14.22 10.24
C GLU A 1 -11.18 -12.97 10.11
N GLU A 2 -10.71 -12.43 11.24
CA GLU A 2 -10.04 -11.11 11.29
C GLU A 2 -8.51 -11.18 11.08
N VAL A 3 -7.99 -12.34 10.67
CA VAL A 3 -6.56 -12.58 10.46
C VAL A 3 -6.26 -13.03 9.03
N ALA A 4 -6.61 -12.18 8.06
CA ALA A 4 -6.39 -12.36 6.61
C ALA A 4 -7.02 -13.62 5.98
N SER A 5 -7.88 -14.36 6.71
CA SER A 5 -8.65 -15.54 6.23
C SER A 5 -7.85 -16.51 5.33
N PRO A 6 -6.73 -17.07 5.78
CA PRO A 6 -5.79 -17.83 4.95
C PRO A 6 -6.43 -19.06 4.28
N ASP A 7 -7.49 -19.62 4.86
CA ASP A 7 -8.18 -20.78 4.32
C ASP A 7 -9.30 -20.42 3.31
N MET A 8 -9.67 -19.15 3.20
CA MET A 8 -10.77 -18.71 2.34
C MET A 8 -10.55 -19.03 0.85
N PRO A 9 -9.37 -18.78 0.25
CA PRO A 9 -9.14 -19.11 -1.15
C PRO A 9 -9.34 -20.60 -1.44
N LYS A 10 -8.84 -21.47 -0.56
CA LYS A 10 -9.01 -22.91 -0.67
C LYS A 10 -10.47 -23.31 -0.55
N PHE A 11 -11.18 -22.79 0.46
CA PHE A 11 -12.60 -23.05 0.67
C PHE A 11 -13.44 -22.64 -0.55
N VAL A 12 -13.22 -21.45 -1.10
CA VAL A 12 -13.95 -20.98 -2.29
C VAL A 12 -13.66 -21.86 -3.48
N TYR A 13 -12.39 -22.22 -3.72
CA TYR A 13 -12.02 -23.09 -4.83
C TYR A 13 -12.64 -24.48 -4.74
N GLU A 14 -12.63 -25.10 -3.57
CA GLU A 14 -13.21 -26.44 -3.32
C GLU A 14 -14.74 -26.46 -3.38
N ASN A 15 -15.40 -25.31 -3.16
CA ASN A 15 -16.85 -25.19 -3.14
C ASN A 15 -17.42 -24.32 -4.28
N LYS A 16 -16.65 -24.09 -5.35
CA LYS A 16 -17.02 -23.17 -6.43
C LYS A 16 -18.39 -23.45 -7.07
N GLU A 17 -18.76 -24.73 -7.22
CA GLU A 17 -20.06 -25.12 -7.78
C GLU A 17 -21.22 -24.75 -6.84
N LYS A 18 -21.04 -24.96 -5.53
CA LYS A 18 -22.02 -24.61 -4.49
C LYS A 18 -22.16 -23.11 -4.29
N LEU A 19 -21.05 -22.36 -4.47
CA LEU A 19 -20.96 -20.92 -4.31
C LEU A 19 -21.23 -20.17 -5.62
N SER A 20 -21.52 -20.88 -6.72
CA SER A 20 -21.80 -20.26 -8.02
C SER A 20 -23.01 -19.33 -7.92
N CYS A 21 -22.83 -18.08 -8.37
CA CYS A 21 -23.85 -17.05 -8.38
C CYS A 21 -23.54 -16.02 -9.48
N ASP A 22 -24.54 -15.23 -9.85
CA ASP A 22 -24.37 -14.17 -10.85
C ASP A 22 -23.63 -12.96 -10.30
N MET A 23 -23.81 -12.66 -9.00
CA MET A 23 -23.14 -11.53 -8.34
C MET A 23 -23.04 -11.73 -6.83
N ILE A 24 -22.10 -11.04 -6.20
CA ILE A 24 -21.90 -11.03 -4.76
C ILE A 24 -22.02 -9.58 -4.27
N PHE A 25 -22.85 -9.38 -3.25
CA PHE A 25 -22.93 -8.14 -2.50
C PHE A 25 -22.35 -8.34 -1.09
N SER A 26 -21.38 -7.53 -0.73
CA SER A 26 -20.89 -7.44 0.64
C SER A 26 -21.48 -6.19 1.28
N ALA A 27 -22.14 -6.38 2.42
CA ALA A 27 -22.66 -5.30 3.26
C ALA A 27 -21.71 -4.95 4.43
N ASP A 28 -20.48 -5.46 4.39
CA ASP A 28 -19.43 -5.20 5.37
C ASP A 28 -18.61 -4.00 4.94
N GLY A 29 -19.10 -2.82 5.25
CA GLY A 29 -18.43 -1.56 4.90
C GLY A 29 -19.01 -0.37 5.67
N GLY A 30 -18.19 0.66 5.82
CA GLY A 30 -18.63 1.94 6.39
C GLY A 30 -19.55 2.67 5.42
N GLN A 31 -20.60 3.28 5.94
CA GLN A 31 -21.42 4.23 5.22
C GLN A 31 -20.82 5.65 5.40
N PHE A 32 -20.96 6.51 4.41
CA PHE A 32 -20.40 7.85 4.48
C PHE A 32 -20.99 8.67 5.63
N SER A 33 -22.32 8.64 5.75
CA SER A 33 -23.06 9.16 6.91
C SER A 33 -24.43 8.48 7.01
N GLU A 34 -25.17 8.76 8.07
CA GLU A 34 -26.52 8.20 8.24
C GLU A 34 -27.49 8.55 7.09
N THR A 35 -27.24 9.62 6.37
CA THR A 35 -28.13 10.15 5.32
C THR A 35 -27.49 10.19 3.93
N GLU A 36 -26.25 9.79 3.81
CA GLU A 36 -25.47 9.87 2.57
C GLU A 36 -24.83 8.51 2.25
N PRO A 37 -25.47 7.75 1.35
CA PRO A 37 -25.00 6.42 1.02
C PRO A 37 -23.73 6.46 0.17
N ASN A 38 -22.94 5.40 0.26
CA ASN A 38 -21.84 5.14 -0.65
C ASN A 38 -21.91 3.73 -1.20
N LEU A 39 -21.35 3.55 -2.38
CA LEU A 39 -21.16 2.26 -3.02
C LEU A 39 -19.67 2.05 -3.24
N VAL A 40 -19.13 1.00 -2.63
CA VAL A 40 -17.73 0.60 -2.82
C VAL A 40 -17.63 -0.23 -4.09
N VAL A 41 -16.93 0.29 -5.09
CA VAL A 41 -16.72 -0.38 -6.39
C VAL A 41 -15.31 -0.90 -6.58
N GLY A 42 -14.41 -0.68 -5.62
CA GLY A 42 -13.04 -1.15 -5.72
C GLY A 42 -12.37 -1.31 -4.36
N LEU A 43 -11.55 -2.36 -4.28
CA LEU A 43 -10.69 -2.65 -3.14
C LEU A 43 -9.24 -2.66 -3.59
N LYS A 44 -8.37 -1.96 -2.86
CA LYS A 44 -6.93 -2.04 -3.10
C LYS A 44 -6.41 -3.41 -2.70
N GLY A 45 -5.50 -3.92 -3.50
CA GLY A 45 -4.70 -5.08 -3.13
C GLY A 45 -3.66 -4.75 -2.07
N ILE A 46 -3.00 -5.78 -1.58
CA ILE A 46 -1.93 -5.66 -0.59
C ILE A 46 -0.74 -6.53 -0.96
N LEU A 47 0.46 -6.02 -0.65
CA LEU A 47 1.71 -6.78 -0.66
C LEU A 47 2.50 -6.38 0.58
N GLY A 48 2.77 -7.35 1.46
CA GLY A 48 3.68 -7.21 2.60
C GLY A 48 5.04 -7.81 2.30
N LEU A 49 6.11 -7.09 2.63
CA LEU A 49 7.49 -7.58 2.45
C LEU A 49 8.44 -7.08 3.54
N GLU A 50 9.55 -7.79 3.68
CA GLU A 50 10.65 -7.44 4.57
C GLU A 50 11.95 -7.33 3.75
N ILE A 51 12.73 -6.29 4.04
CA ILE A 51 14.08 -6.10 3.50
C ILE A 51 15.05 -6.25 4.65
N LYS A 52 15.95 -7.22 4.55
CA LYS A 52 17.01 -7.47 5.52
C LYS A 52 18.36 -7.20 4.87
N VAL A 53 19.06 -6.20 5.38
CA VAL A 53 20.43 -5.87 4.95
C VAL A 53 21.43 -6.42 5.96
N THR A 54 22.42 -7.17 5.50
CA THR A 54 23.45 -7.81 6.31
C THR A 54 24.83 -7.29 5.91
N GLY A 55 25.61 -6.85 6.89
CA GLY A 55 26.99 -6.36 6.76
C GLY A 55 28.01 -7.30 7.41
N PRO A 56 28.77 -6.87 8.44
CA PRO A 56 29.79 -7.69 9.07
C PRO A 56 29.17 -8.87 9.81
N LYS A 57 29.93 -9.94 10.01
CA LYS A 57 29.47 -11.19 10.69
C LYS A 57 28.94 -10.98 12.11
N SER A 58 29.34 -9.89 12.77
CA SER A 58 28.88 -9.49 14.10
C SER A 58 29.04 -7.99 14.25
N ASP A 59 28.34 -7.40 15.19
CA ASP A 59 28.47 -5.99 15.53
C ASP A 59 29.95 -5.63 15.77
N LYS A 60 30.37 -4.45 15.30
CA LYS A 60 31.73 -3.95 15.38
C LYS A 60 31.77 -2.62 16.12
N HIS A 61 32.94 -2.29 16.69
CA HIS A 61 33.15 -0.99 17.30
C HIS A 61 33.27 0.08 16.20
N SER A 62 32.37 1.07 16.20
CA SER A 62 32.31 2.07 15.14
C SER A 62 33.54 2.97 15.07
N GLY A 63 34.20 3.25 16.20
CA GLY A 63 35.46 4.00 16.25
C GLY A 63 36.65 3.27 15.62
N MET A 64 36.59 1.93 15.51
CA MET A 64 37.66 1.13 14.91
C MET A 64 37.38 0.79 13.45
N HIS A 65 36.12 0.63 13.07
CA HIS A 65 35.71 0.09 11.78
C HIS A 65 34.83 1.05 10.97
N GLY A 66 34.43 2.20 11.55
CA GLY A 66 33.70 3.25 10.84
C GLY A 66 34.49 3.75 9.65
N ASN A 67 33.82 4.08 8.54
CA ASN A 67 34.41 4.48 7.26
C ASN A 67 35.29 3.40 6.57
N ALA A 68 35.41 2.22 7.15
CA ALA A 68 36.11 1.08 6.54
C ALA A 68 35.15 -0.06 6.12
N ILE A 69 34.03 -0.18 6.83
CA ILE A 69 32.99 -1.20 6.59
C ILE A 69 31.66 -0.50 6.37
N GLU A 70 30.90 -0.93 5.36
CA GLU A 70 29.56 -0.38 5.11
C GLU A 70 28.63 -0.67 6.28
N ASN A 71 27.86 0.33 6.70
CA ASN A 71 26.91 0.21 7.79
C ASN A 71 25.53 -0.23 7.22
N PRO A 72 24.98 -1.39 7.63
CA PRO A 72 23.70 -1.88 7.14
C PRO A 72 22.54 -0.89 7.32
N ILE A 73 22.52 -0.10 8.40
CA ILE A 73 21.48 0.93 8.61
C ILE A 73 21.60 2.03 7.56
N MET A 74 22.82 2.49 7.28
CA MET A 74 23.05 3.52 6.26
C MET A 74 22.70 3.00 4.85
N ALA A 75 23.06 1.75 4.55
CA ALA A 75 22.72 1.09 3.30
C ALA A 75 21.20 0.97 3.14
N LEU A 76 20.51 0.46 4.16
CA LEU A 76 19.05 0.33 4.16
C LEU A 76 18.35 1.69 4.03
N SER A 77 18.84 2.72 4.75
CA SER A 77 18.27 4.08 4.66
C SER A 77 18.39 4.67 3.26
N LYS A 78 19.52 4.46 2.56
CA LYS A 78 19.71 4.89 1.17
C LYS A 78 18.75 4.17 0.23
N ILE A 79 18.58 2.86 0.38
CA ILE A 79 17.67 2.05 -0.43
C ILE A 79 16.23 2.57 -0.23
N ILE A 80 15.78 2.73 1.01
CA ILE A 80 14.44 3.23 1.33
C ILE A 80 14.23 4.64 0.76
N SER A 81 15.18 5.54 0.96
CA SER A 81 15.09 6.91 0.42
C SER A 81 15.01 6.96 -1.10
N SER A 82 15.56 5.96 -1.81
CA SER A 82 15.48 5.87 -3.26
C SER A 82 14.16 5.33 -3.79
N MET A 83 13.25 4.86 -2.92
CA MET A 83 11.98 4.27 -3.35
C MET A 83 10.88 5.29 -3.64
N LYS A 84 11.02 6.52 -3.17
CA LYS A 84 10.10 7.64 -3.46
C LYS A 84 10.88 8.86 -3.90
N ASP A 85 10.30 9.63 -4.80
CA ASP A 85 10.84 10.91 -5.25
C ASP A 85 10.30 12.09 -4.41
N GLU A 86 10.76 13.30 -4.74
CA GLU A 86 10.36 14.54 -4.06
C GLU A 86 8.90 14.93 -4.28
N ASP A 87 8.23 14.34 -5.29
CA ASP A 87 6.82 14.54 -5.57
C ASP A 87 5.92 13.49 -4.90
N GLY A 88 6.52 12.64 -4.04
CA GLY A 88 5.83 11.59 -3.29
C GLY A 88 5.45 10.36 -4.12
N ARG A 89 5.92 10.29 -5.37
CA ARG A 89 5.70 9.17 -6.28
C ARG A 89 6.70 8.05 -5.99
N VAL A 90 6.27 6.80 -6.13
CA VAL A 90 7.19 5.65 -6.05
C VAL A 90 8.12 5.67 -7.27
N SER A 91 9.43 5.72 -7.04
CA SER A 91 10.46 5.85 -8.08
C SER A 91 11.02 4.51 -8.57
N ILE A 92 10.42 3.40 -8.16
CA ILE A 92 10.79 2.06 -8.61
C ILE A 92 10.36 1.88 -10.06
N SER A 93 11.31 1.56 -10.94
CA SER A 93 11.02 1.37 -12.37
C SER A 93 9.96 0.30 -12.61
N GLY A 94 8.96 0.60 -13.42
CA GLY A 94 7.86 -0.30 -13.75
C GLY A 94 6.74 -0.36 -12.71
N TYR A 95 6.85 0.33 -11.57
CA TYR A 95 5.86 0.27 -10.50
C TYR A 95 4.45 0.71 -10.96
N TYR A 96 4.37 1.64 -11.90
CA TYR A 96 3.12 2.20 -12.42
C TYR A 96 2.71 1.65 -13.79
N ASP A 97 3.49 0.72 -14.40
CA ASP A 97 3.23 0.28 -15.79
C ASP A 97 1.82 -0.30 -16.00
N ASP A 98 1.26 -0.93 -14.97
CA ASP A 98 -0.08 -1.53 -15.03
C ASP A 98 -1.16 -0.65 -14.40
N VAL A 99 -0.80 0.53 -13.86
CA VAL A 99 -1.76 1.43 -13.22
C VAL A 99 -2.59 2.15 -14.28
N ILE A 100 -3.91 2.05 -14.17
CA ILE A 100 -4.83 2.81 -15.02
C ILE A 100 -4.84 4.25 -14.51
N GLU A 101 -4.51 5.20 -15.40
CA GLU A 101 -4.61 6.61 -15.06
C GLU A 101 -6.08 7.04 -14.95
N LEU A 102 -6.35 7.95 -14.01
CA LEU A 102 -7.70 8.46 -13.80
C LEU A 102 -8.16 9.27 -15.01
N SER A 103 -9.30 8.89 -15.57
CA SER A 103 -10.01 9.69 -16.57
C SER A 103 -10.60 10.97 -15.94
N ASN A 104 -11.02 11.92 -16.76
CA ASN A 104 -11.75 13.08 -16.27
C ASN A 104 -13.06 12.68 -15.57
N SER A 105 -13.73 11.66 -16.06
CA SER A 105 -14.94 11.11 -15.44
C SER A 105 -14.67 10.52 -14.05
N ASP A 106 -13.58 9.75 -13.89
CA ASP A 106 -13.17 9.24 -12.57
C ASP A 106 -12.92 10.37 -11.58
N ARG A 107 -12.21 11.42 -12.01
CA ARG A 107 -11.91 12.59 -11.17
C ARG A 107 -13.17 13.35 -10.79
N GLU A 108 -14.12 13.50 -11.72
CA GLU A 108 -15.43 14.11 -11.44
C GLU A 108 -16.22 13.29 -10.40
N GLU A 109 -16.25 11.96 -10.52
CA GLU A 109 -16.94 11.09 -9.56
C GLU A 109 -16.28 11.20 -8.17
N ILE A 110 -14.95 11.10 -8.10
CA ILE A 110 -14.21 11.23 -6.82
C ILE A 110 -14.44 12.61 -6.17
N SER A 111 -14.53 13.67 -6.98
CA SER A 111 -14.74 15.04 -6.48
C SER A 111 -16.12 15.29 -5.85
N LYS A 112 -17.11 14.43 -6.15
CA LYS A 112 -18.45 14.50 -5.54
C LYS A 112 -18.44 14.07 -4.07
N VAL A 113 -17.46 13.27 -3.66
CA VAL A 113 -17.32 12.81 -2.27
C VAL A 113 -16.98 14.02 -1.38
N PRO A 114 -17.81 14.37 -0.41
CA PRO A 114 -17.51 15.50 0.48
C PRO A 114 -16.24 15.23 1.30
N PHE A 115 -15.23 16.05 1.09
CA PHE A 115 -13.95 15.92 1.80
C PHE A 115 -13.42 17.30 2.19
N ASP A 116 -13.36 17.55 3.49
CA ASP A 116 -12.72 18.73 4.07
C ASP A 116 -11.27 18.39 4.45
N GLU A 117 -10.33 18.72 3.57
CA GLU A 117 -8.91 18.46 3.79
C GLU A 117 -8.38 19.19 5.03
N SER A 118 -8.89 20.41 5.33
CA SER A 118 -8.48 21.14 6.52
C SER A 118 -8.95 20.44 7.81
N LYS A 119 -10.17 19.87 7.78
CA LYS A 119 -10.66 19.06 8.89
C LYS A 119 -9.86 17.78 9.03
N TYR A 120 -9.58 17.09 7.91
CA TYR A 120 -8.77 15.87 7.89
C TYR A 120 -7.38 16.11 8.49
N ILE A 121 -6.68 17.18 8.09
CA ILE A 121 -5.37 17.58 8.63
C ILE A 121 -5.43 17.76 10.15
N ARG A 122 -6.48 18.48 10.66
CA ARG A 122 -6.66 18.67 12.09
C ARG A 122 -6.94 17.37 12.84
N ASP A 123 -7.83 16.53 12.29
CA ASP A 123 -8.23 15.27 12.93
C ASP A 123 -7.07 14.27 13.00
N MET A 124 -6.23 14.24 11.97
CA MET A 124 -5.02 13.40 11.92
C MET A 124 -3.85 13.98 12.73
N GLY A 125 -3.92 15.25 13.15
CA GLY A 125 -2.84 15.89 13.89
C GLY A 125 -1.57 16.12 13.10
N VAL A 126 -1.66 16.21 11.77
CA VAL A 126 -0.53 16.47 10.87
C VAL A 126 -0.50 17.93 10.42
N LYS A 127 0.65 18.40 9.92
CA LYS A 127 0.77 19.79 9.44
C LYS A 127 0.21 19.98 8.03
N GLU A 128 0.35 18.94 7.20
CA GLU A 128 -0.09 18.92 5.81
C GLU A 128 -0.30 17.48 5.34
N VAL A 129 -1.01 17.30 4.23
CA VAL A 129 -1.13 16.01 3.54
C VAL A 129 0.10 15.74 2.69
N SER A 130 0.41 14.46 2.44
CA SER A 130 1.54 14.03 1.62
C SER A 130 1.11 13.00 0.57
N GLY A 131 2.00 12.71 -0.37
CA GLY A 131 1.80 11.73 -1.45
C GLY A 131 1.93 12.37 -2.83
N GLU A 132 1.54 11.66 -3.89
CA GLU A 132 1.71 12.10 -5.29
C GLU A 132 1.08 13.49 -5.52
N LYS A 133 1.90 14.50 -5.80
CA LYS A 133 1.47 15.92 -5.93
C LYS A 133 0.42 16.17 -7.03
N SER A 134 0.39 15.33 -8.07
CA SER A 134 -0.54 15.47 -9.20
C SER A 134 -1.96 15.00 -8.90
N TYR A 135 -2.25 14.53 -7.69
CA TYR A 135 -3.52 13.95 -7.28
C TYR A 135 -4.03 14.59 -5.99
N THR A 136 -5.35 14.72 -5.90
CA THR A 136 -6.03 15.14 -4.66
C THR A 136 -5.88 14.06 -3.58
N THR A 137 -6.14 14.42 -2.33
CA THR A 137 -6.07 13.46 -1.20
C THR A 137 -7.03 12.29 -1.41
N MET A 138 -8.25 12.54 -1.89
CA MET A 138 -9.23 11.50 -2.16
C MET A 138 -8.79 10.57 -3.31
N GLU A 139 -8.21 11.11 -4.39
CA GLU A 139 -7.65 10.32 -5.48
C GLU A 139 -6.49 9.44 -5.00
N ARG A 140 -5.58 9.97 -4.17
CA ARG A 140 -4.48 9.20 -3.57
C ARG A 140 -5.00 8.05 -2.70
N MET A 141 -5.97 8.33 -1.84
CA MET A 141 -6.53 7.33 -0.92
C MET A 141 -7.27 6.21 -1.64
N GLY A 142 -8.07 6.54 -2.66
CA GLY A 142 -8.93 5.58 -3.36
C GLY A 142 -8.30 4.93 -4.60
N ALA A 143 -7.56 5.70 -5.41
CA ALA A 143 -7.24 5.31 -6.78
C ALA A 143 -5.74 5.23 -7.11
N ARG A 144 -4.85 5.62 -6.18
CA ARG A 144 -3.41 5.52 -6.41
C ARG A 144 -2.77 4.45 -5.55
N PRO A 145 -1.74 3.74 -6.05
CA PRO A 145 -1.01 2.78 -5.24
C PRO A 145 -0.15 3.50 -4.20
N SER A 146 0.15 2.82 -3.10
CA SER A 146 1.10 3.35 -2.11
C SER A 146 2.18 2.33 -1.77
N LEU A 147 3.30 2.84 -1.23
CA LEU A 147 4.37 2.08 -0.62
C LEU A 147 4.68 2.75 0.72
N ASP A 148 4.46 2.02 1.81
CA ASP A 148 4.58 2.57 3.15
C ASP A 148 5.48 1.71 4.04
N LEU A 149 6.35 2.40 4.80
CA LEU A 149 7.26 1.77 5.75
C LEU A 149 6.54 1.55 7.07
N ASN A 150 6.36 0.30 7.46
CA ASN A 150 5.61 -0.06 8.68
C ASN A 150 6.53 -0.29 9.88
N GLY A 151 7.80 -0.58 9.62
CA GLY A 151 8.80 -0.77 10.66
C GLY A 151 10.21 -0.70 10.10
N ILE A 152 11.13 -0.21 10.92
CA ILE A 152 12.56 -0.19 10.63
C ILE A 152 13.31 -0.39 11.94
N TRP A 153 14.31 -1.27 11.93
CA TRP A 153 15.14 -1.52 13.11
C TRP A 153 16.52 -2.00 12.73
N GLY A 154 17.45 -1.84 13.69
CA GLY A 154 18.84 -2.24 13.59
C GLY A 154 19.69 -1.47 14.59
N GLY A 155 20.87 -1.97 14.91
CA GLY A 155 21.78 -1.35 15.85
C GLY A 155 21.27 -1.26 17.28
N PHE A 156 21.79 -0.30 18.05
CA PHE A 156 21.46 -0.11 19.44
C PHE A 156 20.18 0.73 19.60
N GLN A 157 19.22 0.22 20.35
CA GLN A 157 17.93 0.85 20.60
C GLN A 157 17.69 1.14 22.10
N GLY A 158 18.69 0.89 22.95
CA GLY A 158 18.59 1.19 24.38
C GLY A 158 18.83 2.67 24.69
N GLU A 159 18.67 3.00 25.97
CA GLU A 159 18.96 4.37 26.45
C GLU A 159 20.46 4.69 26.36
N GLY A 160 20.77 5.94 26.05
CA GLY A 160 22.14 6.43 25.88
C GLY A 160 22.72 6.13 24.51
N THR A 161 24.06 6.04 24.42
CA THR A 161 24.81 5.81 23.18
C THR A 161 25.64 4.54 23.26
N LYS A 162 25.78 3.84 22.12
CA LYS A 162 26.70 2.74 21.96
C LYS A 162 27.48 2.90 20.67
N THR A 163 28.81 2.83 20.76
CA THR A 163 29.69 2.95 19.59
C THR A 163 29.69 1.67 18.75
N VAL A 164 28.56 1.37 18.14
CA VAL A 164 28.33 0.14 17.37
C VAL A 164 28.14 0.41 15.88
N LEU A 165 28.75 -0.43 15.06
CA LEU A 165 28.43 -0.64 13.66
C LEU A 165 27.69 -1.97 13.61
N PRO A 166 26.38 -1.97 13.36
CA PRO A 166 25.58 -3.20 13.48
C PRO A 166 25.88 -4.20 12.36
N SER A 167 25.59 -5.45 12.63
CA SER A 167 25.72 -6.54 11.66
C SER A 167 24.52 -6.61 10.69
N GLN A 168 23.36 -6.09 11.09
CA GLN A 168 22.11 -6.17 10.32
C GLN A 168 21.25 -4.94 10.52
N ALA A 169 20.40 -4.68 9.52
CA ALA A 169 19.28 -3.75 9.60
C ALA A 169 18.09 -4.32 8.81
N THR A 170 16.88 -4.06 9.27
CA THR A 170 15.65 -4.62 8.68
C THR A 170 14.58 -3.56 8.54
N ALA A 171 13.80 -3.63 7.47
CA ALA A 171 12.61 -2.82 7.26
C ALA A 171 11.43 -3.69 6.83
N LYS A 172 10.23 -3.33 7.29
CA LYS A 172 8.95 -3.89 6.81
C LYS A 172 8.22 -2.85 6.00
N ILE A 173 7.67 -3.29 4.88
CA ILE A 173 6.97 -2.44 3.92
C ILE A 173 5.65 -3.09 3.57
N THR A 174 4.60 -2.28 3.46
CA THR A 174 3.37 -2.66 2.78
C THR A 174 3.14 -1.77 1.57
N CYS A 175 2.69 -2.41 0.48
CA CYS A 175 2.22 -1.70 -0.70
C CYS A 175 0.71 -1.91 -0.81
N ARG A 176 -0.05 -0.82 -1.00
CA ARG A 176 -1.43 -0.91 -1.46
C ARG A 176 -1.44 -0.81 -2.97
N LEU A 177 -2.07 -1.79 -3.61
CA LEU A 177 -2.07 -1.96 -5.05
C LEU A 177 -3.42 -1.54 -5.63
N VAL A 178 -3.41 -1.01 -6.85
CA VAL A 178 -4.63 -0.64 -7.57
C VAL A 178 -4.85 -1.57 -8.76
N SER A 179 -6.02 -1.48 -9.38
CA SER A 179 -6.45 -2.35 -10.49
C SER A 179 -5.33 -2.60 -11.50
N ASN A 180 -5.24 -3.84 -11.97
CA ASN A 180 -4.24 -4.41 -12.87
C ASN A 180 -2.85 -4.66 -12.26
N GLN A 181 -2.48 -4.03 -11.15
CA GLN A 181 -1.22 -4.38 -10.49
C GLN A 181 -1.31 -5.79 -9.91
N LYS A 182 -0.22 -6.56 -10.05
CA LYS A 182 -0.09 -7.90 -9.49
C LYS A 182 0.94 -7.92 -8.38
N PRO A 183 0.60 -8.40 -7.16
CA PRO A 183 1.52 -8.44 -6.02
C PRO A 183 2.88 -9.05 -6.38
N LYS A 184 2.87 -10.18 -7.06
CA LYS A 184 4.09 -10.87 -7.48
C LYS A 184 4.99 -10.02 -8.40
N LYS A 185 4.39 -9.29 -9.37
CA LYS A 185 5.16 -8.39 -10.26
C LYS A 185 5.77 -7.26 -9.45
N ILE A 186 4.99 -6.62 -8.58
CA ILE A 186 5.46 -5.52 -7.74
C ILE A 186 6.56 -5.99 -6.78
N PHE A 187 6.45 -7.18 -6.19
CA PHE A 187 7.50 -7.76 -5.37
C PHE A 187 8.82 -7.90 -6.12
N GLU A 188 8.81 -8.43 -7.35
CA GLU A 188 10.03 -8.59 -8.14
C GLU A 188 10.63 -7.24 -8.56
N LEU A 189 9.81 -6.22 -8.84
CA LEU A 189 10.29 -4.87 -9.13
C LEU A 189 10.97 -4.23 -7.90
N ILE A 190 10.37 -4.35 -6.71
CA ILE A 190 10.97 -3.88 -5.46
C ILE A 190 12.28 -4.61 -5.18
N LYS A 191 12.30 -5.92 -5.32
CA LYS A 191 13.50 -6.74 -5.13
C LYS A 191 14.62 -6.34 -6.08
N ALA A 192 14.31 -6.13 -7.36
CA ALA A 192 15.29 -5.65 -8.34
C ALA A 192 15.82 -4.26 -7.97
N HIS A 193 14.95 -3.34 -7.53
CA HIS A 193 15.34 -2.01 -7.08
C HIS A 193 16.28 -2.07 -5.86
N VAL A 194 15.94 -2.89 -4.85
CA VAL A 194 16.79 -3.10 -3.66
C VAL A 194 18.16 -3.60 -4.05
N LEU A 195 18.22 -4.65 -4.86
CA LEU A 195 19.50 -5.25 -5.28
C LEU A 195 20.31 -4.32 -6.19
N GLY A 196 19.65 -3.53 -7.04
CA GLY A 196 20.29 -2.55 -7.93
C GLY A 196 20.88 -1.35 -7.20
N ASN A 197 20.34 -0.99 -6.03
CA ASN A 197 20.79 0.14 -5.21
C ASN A 197 21.65 -0.30 -4.00
N LEU A 198 21.99 -1.58 -3.92
CA LEU A 198 22.73 -2.14 -2.80
C LEU A 198 24.21 -1.74 -2.84
N PRO A 199 24.78 -1.12 -1.79
CA PRO A 199 26.21 -0.89 -1.69
C PRO A 199 27.02 -2.20 -1.69
N LYS A 200 28.19 -2.21 -2.31
CA LYS A 200 29.05 -3.41 -2.45
C LYS A 200 29.46 -4.09 -1.15
N GLY A 201 29.45 -3.35 -0.03
CA GLY A 201 29.93 -3.83 1.28
C GLY A 201 28.91 -4.62 2.08
N VAL A 202 27.68 -4.78 1.59
CA VAL A 202 26.59 -5.47 2.29
C VAL A 202 25.83 -6.41 1.34
N THR A 203 25.03 -7.30 1.91
CA THR A 203 24.08 -8.15 1.18
C THR A 203 22.65 -7.81 1.58
N ALA A 204 21.68 -8.06 0.72
CA ALA A 204 20.27 -7.90 1.06
C ALA A 204 19.45 -9.13 0.70
N GLU A 205 18.47 -9.42 1.52
CA GLU A 205 17.41 -10.37 1.28
C GLU A 205 16.08 -9.62 1.28
N VAL A 206 15.21 -9.90 0.29
CA VAL A 206 13.85 -9.38 0.21
C VAL A 206 12.90 -10.56 0.32
N ILE A 207 12.04 -10.53 1.32
CA ILE A 207 11.19 -11.65 1.72
C ILE A 207 9.73 -11.21 1.61
N SER A 208 8.88 -11.98 0.89
CA SER A 208 7.43 -11.81 0.94
C SER A 208 6.91 -12.32 2.29
N LEU A 209 6.03 -11.54 2.93
CA LEU A 209 5.42 -11.88 4.21
C LEU A 209 4.10 -12.65 4.05
N GLN A 210 3.78 -13.11 2.81
CA GLN A 210 2.53 -13.81 2.47
C GLN A 210 1.24 -12.99 2.66
N ASP A 211 1.37 -11.70 3.00
CA ASP A 211 0.25 -10.77 3.03
C ASP A 211 0.02 -10.26 1.60
N GLU A 212 -0.54 -11.13 0.73
CA GLU A 212 -0.76 -10.81 -0.68
C GLU A 212 -2.26 -10.89 -1.00
N GLY A 213 -2.80 -9.80 -1.55
CA GLY A 213 -4.15 -9.73 -2.07
C GLY A 213 -4.18 -8.94 -3.37
N GLU A 214 -4.80 -9.53 -4.41
CA GLU A 214 -5.00 -8.79 -5.65
C GLU A 214 -6.01 -7.68 -5.46
N PRO A 215 -5.80 -6.50 -6.10
CA PRO A 215 -6.81 -5.46 -6.13
C PRO A 215 -8.02 -5.92 -6.94
N PHE A 216 -9.17 -5.41 -6.60
CA PHE A 216 -10.42 -5.69 -7.29
C PHE A 216 -11.15 -4.39 -7.60
N GLN A 217 -11.74 -4.31 -8.78
CA GLN A 217 -12.62 -3.21 -9.17
C GLN A 217 -13.76 -3.74 -10.03
N VAL A 218 -14.98 -3.39 -9.66
CA VAL A 218 -16.15 -3.63 -10.49
C VAL A 218 -16.12 -2.63 -11.66
N PRO A 219 -16.34 -3.06 -12.91
CA PRO A 219 -16.48 -2.13 -14.03
C PRO A 219 -17.63 -1.13 -13.79
N ASP A 220 -17.44 0.12 -14.18
CA ASP A 220 -18.42 1.18 -13.92
C ASP A 220 -19.79 0.91 -14.55
N GLU A 221 -19.81 0.28 -15.74
CA GLU A 221 -21.02 -0.11 -16.49
C GLU A 221 -21.55 -1.51 -16.13
N HIS A 222 -21.11 -2.10 -15.01
CA HIS A 222 -21.58 -3.41 -14.61
C HIS A 222 -23.01 -3.34 -14.04
N LEU A 223 -23.87 -4.26 -14.45
CA LEU A 223 -25.28 -4.32 -14.03
C LEU A 223 -25.45 -4.26 -12.51
N SER A 224 -24.57 -4.92 -11.75
CA SER A 224 -24.62 -4.90 -10.28
C SER A 224 -24.39 -3.50 -9.70
N THR A 225 -23.55 -2.68 -10.33
CA THR A 225 -23.28 -1.31 -9.91
C THR A 225 -24.52 -0.42 -10.16
N GLU A 226 -25.13 -0.55 -11.33
CA GLU A 226 -26.36 0.17 -11.68
C GLU A 226 -27.50 -0.19 -10.73
N MET A 227 -27.76 -1.48 -10.54
CA MET A 227 -28.81 -1.97 -9.62
C MET A 227 -28.60 -1.50 -8.18
N ALA A 228 -27.37 -1.57 -7.67
CA ALA A 228 -27.05 -1.12 -6.32
C ALA A 228 -27.22 0.39 -6.17
N ARG A 229 -26.84 1.17 -7.20
CA ARG A 229 -27.05 2.62 -7.26
C ARG A 229 -28.53 2.97 -7.19
N ASP A 230 -29.35 2.31 -8.00
CA ASP A 230 -30.81 2.54 -8.05
C ASP A 230 -31.48 2.23 -6.70
N VAL A 231 -31.15 1.09 -6.08
CA VAL A 231 -31.67 0.73 -4.76
C VAL A 231 -31.27 1.72 -3.68
N LEU A 232 -29.98 2.11 -3.64
CA LEU A 232 -29.51 3.10 -2.68
C LEU A 232 -30.17 4.47 -2.90
N LYS A 233 -30.37 4.88 -4.15
CA LYS A 233 -31.08 6.11 -4.51
C LYS A 233 -32.53 6.08 -4.07
N GLU A 234 -33.22 4.95 -4.24
CA GLU A 234 -34.61 4.78 -3.78
C GLU A 234 -34.71 4.87 -2.26
N VAL A 235 -33.84 4.18 -1.53
CA VAL A 235 -33.87 4.13 -0.06
C VAL A 235 -33.50 5.47 0.57
N TYR A 236 -32.45 6.14 0.06
CA TYR A 236 -31.92 7.37 0.64
C TYR A 236 -32.42 8.65 -0.01
N ASN A 237 -33.15 8.53 -1.13
CA ASN A 237 -33.55 9.67 -1.98
C ASN A 237 -32.34 10.53 -2.43
N LYS A 238 -31.19 9.91 -2.57
CA LYS A 238 -29.91 10.52 -2.99
C LYS A 238 -29.09 9.51 -3.79
N ASP A 239 -28.34 9.99 -4.76
CA ASP A 239 -27.34 9.17 -5.45
C ASP A 239 -26.21 8.81 -4.49
N PRO A 240 -25.77 7.54 -4.45
CA PRO A 240 -24.65 7.14 -3.61
C PRO A 240 -23.32 7.69 -4.14
N TYR A 241 -22.40 8.03 -3.25
CA TYR A 241 -21.02 8.30 -3.63
C TYR A 241 -20.34 7.00 -4.07
N ILE A 242 -19.68 7.05 -5.23
CA ILE A 242 -18.90 5.92 -5.72
C ILE A 242 -17.48 6.02 -5.16
N ILE A 243 -17.09 5.03 -4.37
CA ILE A 243 -15.80 5.06 -3.68
C ILE A 243 -14.98 3.80 -3.94
N ARG A 244 -13.67 3.94 -3.83
CA ARG A 244 -12.68 2.86 -3.81
C ARG A 244 -11.95 2.93 -2.48
N ILE A 245 -11.75 1.81 -1.82
CA ILE A 245 -11.12 1.72 -0.50
C ILE A 245 -9.96 0.70 -0.49
N GLY A 246 -9.11 0.77 0.57
CA GLY A 246 -8.02 -0.17 0.70
C GLY A 246 -7.37 -0.22 2.06
#